data_a4390b743671794e2ff161de45fd26f8
#
_entry.id   a4390b743671794e2ff161de45fd26f8
#
_cell.length_a   1.000
_cell.length_b   1.000
_cell.length_c   1.000
_cell.angle_alpha   90.00
_cell.angle_beta   90.00
_cell.angle_gamma   90.00
#
_symmetry.space_group_name_H-M   'P 1'
#
loop_
_entity.id
_entity.type
_entity.pdbx_description
1 polymer ?
#
loop_
_entity_poly.entity_id
_entity_poly.type
_entity_poly.pdbx_seq_one_letter_code
_entity_poly.pdbx_strand_id
1 'polypeptide(L)'
;MGSYLSVITLNVKGLNAPTKRQRLAEWTQKQDPYICCHLKTGDAYRLKVKGWKKIFHANRDQKKAGVAILISDKIDLTTKAVKREKEGHYIMIKGLIQEEDITIINIYAPNIGAPQYVRQMLARN
;
A
#
# COMPACT_ATOMS: atom_id res chain seq x y z
N MET A 1 11.87 -22.84 6.54
CA MET A 1 12.67 -22.33 5.59
C MET A 1 12.32 -20.91 5.16
N GLY A 2 13.25 -20.07 5.12
CA GLY A 2 12.99 -18.69 4.86
C GLY A 2 12.62 -18.44 3.40
N SER A 3 11.41 -18.00 3.17
CA SER A 3 11.08 -17.41 1.90
C SER A 3 11.18 -15.90 2.03
N TYR A 4 11.70 -15.27 1.00
CA TYR A 4 11.86 -13.83 1.00
C TYR A 4 10.59 -13.19 0.46
N LEU A 5 10.11 -12.15 1.16
CA LEU A 5 9.03 -11.32 0.65
C LEU A 5 9.66 -10.10 -0.01
N SER A 6 9.50 -10.00 -1.32
CA SER A 6 9.96 -8.80 -2.01
C SER A 6 8.92 -7.68 -1.85
N VAL A 7 9.37 -6.51 -1.42
CA VAL A 7 8.52 -5.36 -1.20
C VAL A 7 9.07 -4.19 -2.00
N ILE A 8 8.21 -3.53 -2.76
CA ILE A 8 8.58 -2.33 -3.51
C ILE A 8 7.74 -1.17 -3.02
N THR A 9 8.36 -0.04 -2.78
CA THR A 9 7.68 1.19 -2.41
C THR A 9 7.83 2.21 -3.53
N LEU A 10 6.72 2.81 -3.94
CA LEU A 10 6.67 3.76 -5.04
C LEU A 10 5.99 5.04 -4.60
N ASN A 11 6.56 6.18 -5.00
CA ASN A 11 5.90 7.48 -4.89
C ASN A 11 5.18 7.74 -6.21
N VAL A 12 3.86 7.57 -6.20
CA VAL A 12 3.06 7.58 -7.43
C VAL A 12 2.19 8.83 -7.47
N LYS A 13 2.24 9.53 -8.59
CA LYS A 13 1.38 10.69 -8.84
C LYS A 13 0.59 10.45 -10.13
N GLY A 14 -0.61 11.05 -10.20
CA GLY A 14 -1.35 11.08 -11.45
C GLY A 14 -2.11 9.82 -11.78
N LEU A 15 -2.47 9.00 -10.79
CA LEU A 15 -3.31 7.82 -11.03
C LEU A 15 -4.73 8.17 -11.48
N ASN A 16 -5.08 9.46 -11.49
CA ASN A 16 -6.33 9.91 -12.08
C ASN A 16 -6.34 9.73 -13.61
N ALA A 17 -5.17 9.69 -14.24
CA ALA A 17 -5.06 9.48 -15.67
C ALA A 17 -5.06 7.98 -16.00
N PRO A 18 -6.00 7.50 -16.86
CA PRO A 18 -6.05 6.09 -17.21
C PRO A 18 -4.74 5.55 -17.78
N THR A 19 -4.04 6.33 -18.59
CA THR A 19 -2.76 5.94 -19.18
C THR A 19 -1.72 5.64 -18.10
N LYS A 20 -1.66 6.45 -17.05
CA LYS A 20 -0.71 6.23 -15.96
C LYS A 20 -1.07 5.00 -15.14
N ARG A 21 -2.36 4.76 -14.92
CA ARG A 21 -2.79 3.54 -14.22
C ARG A 21 -2.37 2.29 -15.01
N GLN A 22 -2.56 2.32 -16.32
CA GLN A 22 -2.18 1.19 -17.18
C GLN A 22 -0.67 0.95 -17.16
N ARG A 23 0.12 2.02 -17.26
CA ARG A 23 1.59 1.90 -17.22
C ARG A 23 2.07 1.35 -15.89
N LEU A 24 1.46 1.79 -14.78
CA LEU A 24 1.81 1.30 -13.46
C LEU A 24 1.46 -0.18 -13.32
N ALA A 25 0.29 -0.59 -13.84
CA ALA A 25 -0.11 -1.99 -13.80
C ALA A 25 0.87 -2.86 -14.58
N GLU A 26 1.26 -2.43 -15.79
CA GLU A 26 2.21 -3.17 -16.61
C GLU A 26 3.58 -3.27 -15.94
N TRP A 27 4.05 -2.17 -15.36
CA TRP A 27 5.32 -2.15 -14.66
C TRP A 27 5.30 -3.08 -13.45
N THR A 28 4.21 -3.06 -12.66
CA THR A 28 4.06 -3.91 -11.50
C THR A 28 4.08 -5.38 -11.90
N GLN A 29 3.39 -5.75 -12.98
CA GLN A 29 3.41 -7.11 -13.50
C GLN A 29 4.82 -7.53 -13.92
N LYS A 30 5.55 -6.63 -14.55
CA LYS A 30 6.90 -6.92 -15.03
C LYS A 30 7.89 -7.11 -13.89
N GLN A 31 7.84 -6.26 -12.86
CA GLN A 31 8.72 -6.37 -11.70
C GLN A 31 8.33 -7.54 -10.80
N ASP A 32 7.04 -7.85 -10.76
CA ASP A 32 6.48 -9.02 -10.08
C ASP A 32 6.91 -9.16 -8.62
N PRO A 33 6.81 -8.10 -7.79
CA PRO A 33 7.09 -8.23 -6.37
C PRO A 33 5.95 -8.96 -5.65
N TYR A 34 6.17 -9.33 -4.40
CA TYR A 34 5.09 -9.91 -3.59
C TYR A 34 4.18 -8.84 -3.01
N ILE A 35 4.74 -7.70 -2.62
CA ILE A 35 4.00 -6.60 -2.02
C ILE A 35 4.45 -5.30 -2.68
N CYS A 36 3.49 -4.44 -3.03
CA CYS A 36 3.80 -3.14 -3.60
C CYS A 36 3.09 -2.06 -2.79
N CYS A 37 3.87 -1.12 -2.25
CA CYS A 37 3.37 -0.02 -1.45
C CYS A 37 3.41 1.26 -2.27
N HIS A 38 2.28 1.95 -2.38
CA HIS A 38 2.18 3.21 -3.12
C HIS A 38 1.99 4.37 -2.16
N LEU A 39 2.72 5.45 -2.37
CA LEU A 39 2.59 6.71 -1.64
C LEU A 39 2.00 7.76 -2.55
N LYS A 40 1.22 8.69 -1.97
CA LYS A 40 0.62 9.81 -2.70
C LYS A 40 -0.27 9.38 -3.87
N THR A 41 -1.01 8.30 -3.68
CA THR A 41 -1.92 7.83 -4.71
C THR A 41 -3.23 8.61 -4.67
N GLY A 42 -3.73 9.00 -5.83
CA GLY A 42 -5.08 9.54 -5.96
C GLY A 42 -6.10 8.41 -6.10
N ASP A 43 -6.53 8.13 -7.31
CA ASP A 43 -7.57 7.15 -7.61
C ASP A 43 -7.07 5.70 -7.51
N ALA A 44 -6.47 5.32 -6.37
CA ALA A 44 -5.96 3.96 -6.18
C ALA A 44 -7.07 2.90 -6.31
N TYR A 45 -8.30 3.24 -5.94
CA TYR A 45 -9.43 2.33 -6.03
C TYR A 45 -9.76 1.94 -7.48
N ARG A 46 -9.31 2.71 -8.46
CA ARG A 46 -9.48 2.40 -9.89
C ARG A 46 -8.35 1.56 -10.46
N LEU A 47 -7.29 1.36 -9.69
CA LEU A 47 -6.16 0.59 -10.14
C LEU A 47 -6.52 -0.88 -10.18
N LYS A 48 -6.32 -1.51 -11.32
CA LYS A 48 -6.52 -2.95 -11.50
C LYS A 48 -5.26 -3.54 -12.12
N VAL A 49 -4.72 -4.54 -11.46
CA VAL A 49 -3.50 -5.21 -11.91
C VAL A 49 -3.78 -6.70 -11.93
N LYS A 50 -3.56 -7.33 -13.07
CA LYS A 50 -3.75 -8.77 -13.21
C LYS A 50 -2.78 -9.49 -12.26
N GLY A 51 -3.32 -10.42 -11.47
CA GLY A 51 -2.53 -11.13 -10.46
C GLY A 51 -2.43 -10.42 -9.12
N TRP A 52 -3.19 -9.33 -8.93
CA TRP A 52 -3.14 -8.50 -7.73
C TRP A 52 -4.55 -8.13 -7.31
N LYS A 53 -5.30 -9.10 -6.79
CA LYS A 53 -6.69 -8.86 -6.41
C LYS A 53 -6.84 -8.11 -5.10
N LYS A 54 -5.86 -8.26 -4.19
CA LYS A 54 -5.94 -7.62 -2.87
C LYS A 54 -5.26 -6.26 -2.93
N ILE A 55 -6.07 -5.20 -3.02
CA ILE A 55 -5.59 -3.82 -3.03
C ILE A 55 -6.27 -3.10 -1.88
N PHE A 56 -5.47 -2.58 -0.96
CA PHE A 56 -5.93 -1.83 0.20
C PHE A 56 -5.48 -0.38 0.08
N HIS A 57 -6.36 0.56 0.35
CA HIS A 57 -5.99 1.97 0.27
C HIS A 57 -6.59 2.77 1.41
N ALA A 58 -5.96 3.89 1.72
CA ALA A 58 -6.46 4.88 2.66
C ALA A 58 -6.25 6.26 2.05
N ASN A 59 -7.34 7.01 1.89
CA ASN A 59 -7.32 8.36 1.31
C ASN A 59 -8.22 9.25 2.14
N ARG A 60 -7.87 10.53 2.23
CA ARG A 60 -8.75 11.53 2.84
C ARG A 60 -10.06 11.63 2.05
N ASP A 61 -9.93 11.71 0.74
CA ASP A 61 -11.04 11.58 -0.20
C ASP A 61 -10.52 10.99 -1.50
N GLN A 62 -11.43 10.72 -2.45
CA GLN A 62 -11.06 9.99 -3.68
C GLN A 62 -10.06 10.72 -4.58
N LYS A 63 -9.96 12.03 -4.46
CA LYS A 63 -9.10 12.84 -5.33
C LYS A 63 -7.79 13.21 -4.67
N LYS A 64 -7.67 13.07 -3.37
CA LYS A 64 -6.49 13.49 -2.64
C LYS A 64 -5.50 12.35 -2.49
N ALA A 65 -4.25 12.74 -2.32
CA ALA A 65 -3.18 11.78 -2.13
C ALA A 65 -3.42 10.93 -0.88
N GLY A 66 -3.03 9.68 -0.96
CA GLY A 66 -3.14 8.74 0.13
C GLY A 66 -2.08 7.66 -0.01
N VAL A 67 -2.34 6.52 0.61
CA VAL A 67 -1.43 5.38 0.58
C VAL A 67 -2.18 4.13 0.13
N ALA A 68 -1.46 3.18 -0.46
CA ALA A 68 -2.04 1.91 -0.86
C ALA A 68 -1.05 0.78 -0.65
N ILE A 69 -1.58 -0.40 -0.40
CA ILE A 69 -0.80 -1.64 -0.35
C ILE A 69 -1.45 -2.63 -1.30
N LEU A 70 -0.66 -3.14 -2.23
CA LEU A 70 -1.08 -4.16 -3.18
C LEU A 70 -0.39 -5.47 -2.82
N ILE A 71 -1.18 -6.53 -2.70
CA ILE A 71 -0.67 -7.86 -2.34
C ILE A 71 -0.82 -8.77 -3.55
N SER A 72 0.27 -9.40 -3.96
CA SER A 72 0.27 -10.34 -5.08
C SER A 72 -0.59 -11.57 -4.75
N ASP A 73 -1.29 -12.09 -5.75
CA ASP A 73 -2.05 -13.33 -5.62
C ASP A 73 -1.15 -14.54 -5.34
N LYS A 74 0.16 -14.40 -5.55
CA LYS A 74 1.13 -15.46 -5.22
C LYS A 74 1.31 -15.67 -3.72
N ILE A 75 0.90 -14.68 -2.90
CA ILE A 75 0.97 -14.79 -1.45
C ILE A 75 -0.41 -15.11 -0.91
N ASP A 76 -0.49 -16.12 -0.06
CA ASP A 76 -1.73 -16.44 0.64
C ASP A 76 -1.78 -15.65 1.94
N LEU A 77 -2.32 -14.45 1.86
CA LEU A 77 -2.50 -13.58 3.03
C LEU A 77 -3.91 -13.73 3.57
N THR A 78 -4.01 -14.16 4.82
CA THR A 78 -5.27 -14.13 5.56
C THR A 78 -5.32 -12.85 6.37
N THR A 79 -6.18 -11.92 5.98
CA THR A 79 -6.29 -10.62 6.63
C THR A 79 -7.10 -10.74 7.91
N LYS A 80 -6.51 -10.33 9.04
CA LYS A 80 -7.19 -10.29 10.34
C LYS A 80 -7.77 -8.91 10.63
N ALA A 81 -7.05 -7.85 10.29
CA ALA A 81 -7.49 -6.49 10.54
C ALA A 81 -6.84 -5.52 9.57
N VAL A 82 -7.58 -4.48 9.22
CA VAL A 82 -7.06 -3.37 8.40
C VAL A 82 -7.37 -2.08 9.13
N LYS A 83 -6.36 -1.26 9.37
CA LYS A 83 -6.54 0.06 9.96
C LYS A 83 -6.16 1.11 8.93
N ARG A 84 -7.15 1.96 8.59
CA ARG A 84 -6.95 3.05 7.63
C ARG A 84 -7.02 4.36 8.40
N GLU A 85 -5.96 5.17 8.27
CA GLU A 85 -6.00 6.50 8.85
C GLU A 85 -6.85 7.41 7.95
N LYS A 86 -7.75 8.16 8.55
CA LYS A 86 -8.79 8.89 7.81
C LYS A 86 -8.25 10.00 6.91
N GLU A 87 -7.07 10.54 7.21
CA GLU A 87 -6.42 11.56 6.38
C GLU A 87 -5.55 10.94 5.27
N GLY A 88 -5.45 9.60 5.24
CA GLY A 88 -4.69 8.91 4.21
C GLY A 88 -3.19 8.87 4.43
N HIS A 89 -2.72 9.16 5.64
CA HIS A 89 -1.29 9.16 5.92
C HIS A 89 -0.71 7.77 6.15
N TYR A 90 -1.53 6.81 6.57
CA TYR A 90 -1.04 5.44 6.70
C TYR A 90 -2.17 4.43 6.54
N ILE A 91 -1.77 3.22 6.25
CA ILE A 91 -2.61 2.04 6.27
C ILE A 91 -1.82 0.90 6.92
N MET A 92 -2.47 0.12 7.76
CA MET A 92 -1.88 -1.01 8.43
C MET A 92 -2.72 -2.25 8.19
N ILE A 93 -2.07 -3.34 7.81
CA ILE A 93 -2.72 -4.64 7.61
C ILE A 93 -2.09 -5.63 8.57
N LYS A 94 -2.92 -6.29 9.37
CA LYS A 94 -2.50 -7.41 10.22
C LYS A 94 -3.10 -8.69 9.66
N GLY A 95 -2.29 -9.72 9.59
CA GLY A 95 -2.77 -11.00 9.06
C GLY A 95 -1.76 -12.12 9.23
N LEU A 96 -1.99 -13.18 8.47
CA LEU A 96 -1.14 -14.36 8.45
C LEU A 96 -0.64 -14.61 7.03
N ILE A 97 0.65 -14.88 6.91
CA ILE A 97 1.26 -15.42 5.69
C ILE A 97 1.99 -16.68 6.09
N GLN A 98 1.63 -17.83 5.49
CA GLN A 98 2.24 -19.12 5.80
C GLN A 98 2.20 -19.43 7.30
N GLU A 99 1.04 -19.17 7.93
CA GLU A 99 0.79 -19.42 9.35
C GLU A 99 1.60 -18.54 10.30
N GLU A 100 2.30 -17.53 9.78
CA GLU A 100 3.04 -16.58 10.61
C GLU A 100 2.33 -15.24 10.66
N ASP A 101 2.28 -14.65 11.85
CA ASP A 101 1.71 -13.32 12.02
C ASP A 101 2.58 -12.28 11.32
N ILE A 102 1.93 -11.40 10.58
CA ILE A 102 2.61 -10.32 9.89
C ILE A 102 1.82 -9.03 10.05
N THR A 103 2.54 -7.93 10.14
CA THR A 103 1.96 -6.59 10.11
C THR A 103 2.65 -5.80 9.02
N ILE A 104 1.86 -5.26 8.09
CA ILE A 104 2.37 -4.44 6.99
C ILE A 104 1.85 -3.02 7.21
N ILE A 105 2.75 -2.06 7.24
CA ILE A 105 2.40 -0.65 7.40
C ILE A 105 2.99 0.15 6.25
N ASN A 106 2.16 0.95 5.60
CA ASN A 106 2.61 1.91 4.61
C ASN A 106 2.28 3.30 5.10
N ILE A 107 3.31 4.13 5.29
CA ILE A 107 3.19 5.45 5.89
C ILE A 107 3.70 6.50 4.92
N TYR A 108 2.90 7.55 4.72
CA TYR A 108 3.35 8.77 4.08
C TYR A 108 3.38 9.87 5.12
N ALA A 109 4.58 10.37 5.45
CA ALA A 109 4.73 11.48 6.39
C ALA A 109 5.00 12.77 5.63
N PRO A 110 4.41 13.89 6.07
CA PRO A 110 4.70 15.18 5.47
C PRO A 110 6.18 15.52 5.54
N ASN A 111 6.69 16.23 4.52
CA ASN A 111 8.11 16.58 4.44
C ASN A 111 8.57 17.42 5.63
N ILE A 112 7.72 18.34 6.11
CA ILE A 112 8.03 19.20 7.25
C ILE A 112 7.45 18.56 8.50
N GLY A 113 8.29 18.35 9.53
CA GLY A 113 7.86 17.74 10.78
C GLY A 113 7.62 16.24 10.71
N ALA A 114 8.11 15.57 9.66
CA ALA A 114 7.88 14.14 9.47
C ALA A 114 8.34 13.27 10.65
N PRO A 115 9.54 13.47 11.24
CA PRO A 115 9.95 12.66 12.37
C PRO A 115 9.00 12.77 13.57
N GLN A 116 8.51 13.97 13.86
CA GLN A 116 7.57 14.17 14.94
C GLN A 116 6.23 13.51 14.63
N TYR A 117 5.76 13.64 13.40
CA TYR A 117 4.50 13.02 12.98
C TYR A 117 4.55 11.51 13.14
N VAL A 118 5.63 10.88 12.68
CA VAL A 118 5.79 9.43 12.77
C VAL A 118 5.83 8.98 14.22
N ARG A 119 6.55 9.69 15.08
CA ARG A 119 6.60 9.36 16.51
C ARG A 119 5.22 9.45 17.16
N GLN A 120 4.45 10.47 16.85
CA GLN A 120 3.10 10.61 17.39
C GLN A 120 2.20 9.47 16.93
N MET A 121 2.30 9.10 15.66
CA MET A 121 1.50 8.03 15.10
C MET A 121 1.84 6.68 15.75
N LEU A 122 3.12 6.38 15.92
CA LEU A 122 3.56 5.13 16.55
C LEU A 122 3.13 5.07 18.01
N ALA A 123 3.11 6.20 18.72
CA ALA A 123 2.68 6.25 20.10
C ALA A 123 1.19 5.94 20.27
N ARG A 124 0.37 6.19 19.24
CA ARG A 124 -1.07 5.90 19.27
C ARG A 124 -1.39 4.43 19.05
N ASN A 125 -0.46 3.72 18.52
CA ASN A 125 -0.63 2.30 18.20
C ASN A 125 0.12 1.44 19.20
#